data_62ac5b01f4c9f9ff308e5310ec1275b8
#
_entry.id   62ac5b01f4c9f9ff308e5310ec1275b8
#
_cell.length_a   1.000
_cell.length_b   1.000
_cell.length_c   1.000
_cell.angle_alpha   90.00
_cell.angle_beta   90.00
_cell.angle_gamma   90.00
#
_symmetry.space_group_name_H-M   'P 1'
#
loop_
_entity.id
_entity.type
_entity.pdbx_description
1 polymer ?
#
loop_
_entity_poly.entity_id
_entity_poly.type
_entity_poly.pdbx_seq_one_letter_code
_entity_poly.pdbx_strand_id
1 'polypeptide(L)'
;TNEIVKRYEDFKRLSEVIRQLQTNHKIDFHLDLIAGLPLENLERFAKSFDDVFSFYPKELQLGFLKLLRGTSLRKEASKYGYVYDSKPPYELIYSNDLTKNDIHKIHLVEDMLEKYWNSGKMPITMNKVMKQVASPFYFFLNLGQYYQEHNFKRINFQNDELFRYLNEYLDNKYLDELIEDYLLLAKIKPKRWWDATLDKENSRKILHMLIKKY
;
A
#
# COMPACT_ATOMS: atom_id res chain seq x y z
N THR A 1 2.52 3.63 -22.76
CA THR A 1 1.45 4.07 -21.86
C THR A 1 1.57 5.56 -21.55
N ASN A 2 2.66 6.01 -20.95
CA ASN A 2 2.86 7.44 -20.59
C ASN A 2 2.86 8.41 -21.79
N GLU A 3 3.40 8.01 -22.93
CA GLU A 3 3.37 8.80 -24.17
C GLU A 3 1.95 9.09 -24.66
N ILE A 4 1.05 8.11 -24.54
CA ILE A 4 -0.36 8.24 -24.95
C ILE A 4 -1.08 9.31 -24.11
N VAL A 5 -0.77 9.39 -22.84
CA VAL A 5 -1.32 10.40 -21.92
C VAL A 5 -0.48 11.66 -21.87
N LYS A 6 0.49 11.81 -22.78
CA LYS A 6 1.39 12.96 -22.90
C LYS A 6 2.22 13.24 -21.64
N ARG A 7 2.56 12.19 -20.89
CA ARG A 7 3.51 12.24 -19.79
C ARG A 7 4.86 11.72 -20.29
N TYR A 8 5.84 12.61 -20.41
CA TYR A 8 7.19 12.28 -20.83
C TYR A 8 8.08 12.17 -19.58
N GLU A 9 8.02 11.03 -18.93
CA GLU A 9 8.85 10.76 -17.76
C GLU A 9 9.91 9.73 -18.12
N ASP A 10 11.17 10.10 -17.91
CA ASP A 10 12.29 9.17 -17.95
C ASP A 10 12.42 8.52 -16.56
N PHE A 11 11.82 7.32 -16.42
CA PHE A 11 11.83 6.58 -15.16
C PHE A 11 13.26 6.25 -14.67
N LYS A 12 14.22 6.03 -15.59
CA LYS A 12 15.60 5.77 -15.22
C LYS A 12 16.23 6.99 -14.56
N ARG A 13 16.09 8.16 -15.19
CA ARG A 13 16.57 9.42 -14.63
C ARG A 13 15.89 9.76 -13.31
N LEU A 14 14.58 9.58 -13.23
CA LEU A 14 13.83 9.80 -12.00
C LEU A 14 14.35 8.89 -10.88
N SER A 15 14.57 7.61 -11.18
CA SER A 15 15.11 6.63 -10.23
C SER A 15 16.50 7.02 -9.70
N GLU A 16 17.38 7.51 -10.58
CA GLU A 16 18.72 7.99 -10.21
C GLU A 16 18.62 9.19 -9.25
N VAL A 17 17.75 10.15 -9.57
CA VAL A 17 17.52 11.35 -8.74
C VAL A 17 16.97 10.96 -7.35
N ILE A 18 15.97 10.08 -7.30
CA ILE A 18 15.39 9.62 -6.02
C ILE A 18 16.47 8.96 -5.16
N ARG A 19 17.27 8.04 -5.73
CA ARG A 19 18.34 7.37 -4.98
C ARG A 19 19.41 8.33 -4.49
N GLN A 20 19.80 9.32 -5.30
CA GLN A 20 20.76 10.35 -4.88
C GLN A 20 20.23 11.19 -3.72
N LEU A 21 18.95 11.58 -3.79
CA LEU A 21 18.32 12.35 -2.73
C LEU A 21 18.17 11.53 -1.44
N GLN A 22 17.83 10.25 -1.53
CA GLN A 22 17.76 9.34 -0.37
C GLN A 22 19.13 9.16 0.31
N THR A 23 20.21 9.10 -0.50
CA THR A 23 21.57 8.91 0.04
C THR A 23 22.10 10.16 0.71
N ASN A 24 21.85 11.33 0.13
CA ASN A 24 22.45 12.59 0.54
C ASN A 24 21.59 13.41 1.52
N HIS A 25 20.30 13.17 1.52
CA HIS A 25 19.32 13.91 2.30
C HIS A 25 18.28 12.98 2.93
N LYS A 26 17.92 13.24 4.17
CA LYS A 26 16.78 12.57 4.82
C LYS A 26 15.47 13.22 4.33
N ILE A 27 15.09 12.95 3.08
CA ILE A 27 13.87 13.49 2.46
C ILE A 27 12.84 12.37 2.41
N ASP A 28 11.63 12.66 2.89
CA ASP A 28 10.47 11.80 2.72
C ASP A 28 9.91 11.98 1.31
N PHE A 29 9.74 10.87 0.58
CA PHE A 29 9.14 10.87 -0.75
C PHE A 29 7.69 10.44 -0.68
N HIS A 30 6.86 11.18 -1.41
CA HIS A 30 5.50 10.80 -1.75
C HIS A 30 5.47 10.52 -3.24
N LEU A 31 5.02 9.34 -3.62
CA LEU A 31 4.96 8.91 -5.01
C LEU A 31 3.52 8.53 -5.35
N ASP A 32 3.14 8.78 -6.61
CA ASP A 32 1.78 8.52 -7.09
C ASP A 32 1.80 7.53 -8.24
N LEU A 33 0.86 6.60 -8.25
CA LEU A 33 0.56 5.71 -9.35
C LEU A 33 -0.91 5.85 -9.77
N ILE A 34 -1.18 5.73 -11.06
CA ILE A 34 -2.54 5.75 -11.60
C ILE A 34 -2.81 4.42 -12.31
N ALA A 35 -3.75 3.66 -11.78
CA ALA A 35 -4.25 2.44 -12.40
C ALA A 35 -5.23 2.74 -13.54
N GLY A 36 -5.15 1.96 -14.61
CA GLY A 36 -6.07 2.04 -15.74
C GLY A 36 -5.61 2.89 -16.90
N LEU A 37 -4.32 3.20 -16.98
CA LEU A 37 -3.76 3.88 -18.16
C LEU A 37 -3.87 2.98 -19.41
N PRO A 38 -3.90 3.57 -20.63
CA PRO A 38 -4.01 2.79 -21.86
C PRO A 38 -2.91 1.75 -22.01
N LEU A 39 -3.26 0.56 -22.50
CA LEU A 39 -2.36 -0.56 -22.79
C LEU A 39 -1.63 -1.10 -21.56
N GLU A 40 -2.17 -0.90 -20.37
CA GLU A 40 -1.63 -1.41 -19.12
C GLU A 40 -2.58 -2.46 -18.52
N ASN A 41 -2.18 -3.72 -18.59
CA ASN A 41 -2.87 -4.82 -17.93
C ASN A 41 -2.42 -4.98 -16.47
N LEU A 42 -3.07 -5.87 -15.71
CA LEU A 42 -2.79 -6.08 -14.29
C LEU A 42 -1.32 -6.43 -14.02
N GLU A 43 -0.71 -7.28 -14.86
CA GLU A 43 0.69 -7.71 -14.65
C GLU A 43 1.68 -6.55 -14.85
N ARG A 44 1.44 -5.72 -15.87
CA ARG A 44 2.25 -4.52 -16.10
C ARG A 44 2.07 -3.49 -14.99
N PHE A 45 0.84 -3.33 -14.52
CA PHE A 45 0.55 -2.45 -13.39
C PHE A 45 1.23 -2.96 -12.11
N ALA A 46 1.15 -4.26 -11.81
CA ALA A 46 1.84 -4.87 -10.67
C ALA A 46 3.35 -4.62 -10.73
N LYS A 47 3.95 -4.77 -11.93
CA LYS A 47 5.37 -4.45 -12.11
C LYS A 47 5.67 -2.97 -11.88
N SER A 48 4.86 -2.06 -12.41
CA SER A 48 5.01 -0.62 -12.19
C SER A 48 4.92 -0.27 -10.71
N PHE A 49 3.98 -0.92 -9.99
CA PHE A 49 3.83 -0.77 -8.54
C PHE A 49 5.10 -1.22 -7.81
N ASP A 50 5.61 -2.41 -8.10
CA ASP A 50 6.81 -2.96 -7.45
C ASP A 50 8.05 -2.11 -7.75
N ASP A 51 8.20 -1.65 -9.00
CA ASP A 51 9.30 -0.76 -9.40
C ASP A 51 9.29 0.54 -8.59
N VAL A 52 8.13 1.17 -8.43
CA VAL A 52 7.97 2.42 -7.63
C VAL A 52 8.11 2.14 -6.14
N PHE A 53 7.52 1.05 -5.64
CA PHE A 53 7.62 0.66 -4.24
C PHE A 53 9.06 0.35 -3.81
N SER A 54 9.93 -0.07 -4.75
CA SER A 54 11.35 -0.35 -4.49
C SER A 54 12.14 0.85 -3.95
N PHE A 55 11.61 2.06 -4.09
CA PHE A 55 12.16 3.27 -3.46
C PHE A 55 11.76 3.43 -2.00
N TYR A 56 10.92 2.55 -1.46
CA TYR A 56 10.40 2.64 -0.10
C TYR A 56 9.87 4.05 0.23
N PRO A 57 8.95 4.59 -0.59
CA PRO A 57 8.41 5.91 -0.34
C PRO A 57 7.70 5.95 1.01
N LYS A 58 7.71 7.10 1.66
CA LYS A 58 6.96 7.29 2.92
C LYS A 58 5.47 7.10 2.70
N GLU A 59 4.98 7.52 1.55
CA GLU A 59 3.61 7.34 1.09
C GLU A 59 3.62 7.01 -0.40
N LEU A 60 2.91 5.96 -0.79
CA LEU A 60 2.63 5.63 -2.18
C LEU A 60 1.12 5.77 -2.42
N GLN A 61 0.72 6.86 -3.06
CA GLN A 61 -0.67 7.08 -3.40
C GLN A 61 -1.06 6.29 -4.65
N LEU A 62 -2.06 5.42 -4.50
CA LEU A 62 -2.61 4.65 -5.60
C LEU A 62 -3.95 5.25 -6.02
N GLY A 63 -3.97 5.86 -7.20
CA GLY A 63 -5.17 6.45 -7.78
C GLY A 63 -5.73 5.64 -8.94
N PHE A 64 -6.98 5.91 -9.32
CA PHE A 64 -7.65 5.30 -10.46
C PHE A 64 -7.88 6.34 -11.55
N LEU A 65 -7.78 5.90 -12.81
CA LEU A 65 -7.99 6.77 -13.95
C LEU A 65 -9.40 7.37 -13.91
N LYS A 66 -9.47 8.69 -14.06
CA LYS A 66 -10.72 9.46 -14.12
C LYS A 66 -10.87 10.06 -15.50
N LEU A 67 -11.94 9.72 -16.19
CA LEU A 67 -12.25 10.18 -17.56
C LEU A 67 -12.88 11.57 -17.52
N LEU A 68 -12.07 12.57 -17.14
CA LEU A 68 -12.55 13.94 -16.92
C LEU A 68 -13.11 14.58 -18.23
N ARG A 69 -14.15 15.39 -18.10
CA ARG A 69 -14.75 16.10 -19.23
C ARG A 69 -13.72 17.01 -19.92
N GLY A 70 -13.76 17.01 -21.24
CA GLY A 70 -12.85 17.85 -22.07
C GLY A 70 -11.50 17.22 -22.39
N THR A 71 -11.10 16.14 -21.72
CA THR A 71 -9.82 15.47 -21.98
C THR A 71 -9.81 14.69 -23.30
N SER A 72 -8.64 14.58 -23.94
CA SER A 72 -8.47 13.76 -25.15
C SER A 72 -8.75 12.29 -24.86
N LEU A 73 -8.31 11.78 -23.70
CA LEU A 73 -8.49 10.40 -23.31
C LEU A 73 -9.98 10.01 -23.18
N ARG A 74 -10.82 10.93 -22.68
CA ARG A 74 -12.27 10.72 -22.65
C ARG A 74 -12.88 10.71 -24.06
N LYS A 75 -12.39 11.53 -24.97
CA LYS A 75 -12.84 11.54 -26.37
C LYS A 75 -12.50 10.24 -27.08
N GLU A 76 -11.38 9.63 -26.71
CA GLU A 76 -10.88 8.38 -27.26
C GLU A 76 -11.29 7.14 -26.43
N ALA A 77 -12.21 7.28 -25.47
CA ALA A 77 -12.59 6.21 -24.56
C ALA A 77 -13.00 4.90 -25.26
N SER A 78 -13.73 4.98 -26.38
CA SER A 78 -14.12 3.82 -27.16
C SER A 78 -12.94 3.05 -27.77
N LYS A 79 -11.85 3.75 -28.14
CA LYS A 79 -10.63 3.14 -28.66
C LYS A 79 -9.97 2.19 -27.66
N TYR A 80 -10.02 2.53 -26.38
CA TYR A 80 -9.41 1.76 -25.30
C TYR A 80 -10.45 0.90 -24.55
N GLY A 81 -11.70 0.88 -25.02
CA GLY A 81 -12.79 0.16 -24.37
C GLY A 81 -13.09 0.63 -22.95
N TYR A 82 -12.85 1.91 -22.67
CA TYR A 82 -13.08 2.47 -21.34
C TYR A 82 -14.58 2.55 -21.01
N VAL A 83 -14.94 1.88 -19.95
CA VAL A 83 -16.23 2.05 -19.26
C VAL A 83 -15.93 2.68 -17.90
N TYR A 84 -16.60 3.77 -17.59
CA TYR A 84 -16.36 4.60 -16.41
C TYR A 84 -17.68 5.10 -15.83
N ASP A 85 -17.65 5.57 -14.58
CA ASP A 85 -18.86 6.12 -13.95
C ASP A 85 -19.35 7.35 -14.71
N SER A 86 -20.65 7.41 -14.96
CA SER A 86 -21.29 8.55 -15.63
C SER A 86 -21.33 9.81 -14.76
N LYS A 87 -21.20 9.66 -13.45
CA LYS A 87 -21.14 10.72 -12.43
C LYS A 87 -19.72 11.04 -12.00
N PRO A 88 -19.43 12.26 -11.53
CA PRO A 88 -18.16 12.53 -10.91
C PRO A 88 -17.85 11.56 -9.78
N PRO A 89 -16.60 11.10 -9.67
CA PRO A 89 -15.38 11.56 -10.33
C PRO A 89 -15.10 10.95 -11.71
N TYR A 90 -16.02 10.23 -12.34
CA TYR A 90 -15.87 9.58 -13.65
C TYR A 90 -14.78 8.51 -13.65
N GLU A 91 -14.70 7.75 -12.59
CA GLU A 91 -13.68 6.76 -12.36
C GLU A 91 -13.85 5.55 -13.29
N LEU A 92 -12.74 4.97 -13.70
CA LEU A 92 -12.69 3.78 -14.54
C LEU A 92 -13.33 2.58 -13.83
N ILE A 93 -14.21 1.87 -14.55
CA ILE A 93 -14.81 0.61 -14.09
C ILE A 93 -14.09 -0.59 -14.72
N TYR A 94 -13.78 -0.51 -16.02
CA TYR A 94 -12.96 -1.48 -16.76
C TYR A 94 -12.53 -0.92 -18.12
N SER A 95 -11.59 -1.61 -18.76
CA SER A 95 -11.11 -1.30 -20.11
C SER A 95 -10.86 -2.58 -20.92
N ASN A 96 -10.30 -2.42 -22.13
CA ASN A 96 -9.82 -3.58 -22.90
C ASN A 96 -8.69 -4.33 -22.21
N ASP A 97 -7.88 -3.63 -21.41
CA ASP A 97 -6.67 -4.17 -20.79
C ASP A 97 -6.87 -4.58 -19.32
N LEU A 98 -7.85 -3.99 -18.63
CA LEU A 98 -8.18 -4.26 -17.23
C LEU A 98 -9.66 -4.65 -17.09
N THR A 99 -9.93 -5.86 -16.65
CA THR A 99 -11.28 -6.32 -16.33
C THR A 99 -11.82 -5.65 -15.05
N LYS A 100 -13.13 -5.77 -14.80
CA LYS A 100 -13.72 -5.35 -13.51
C LYS A 100 -13.04 -6.05 -12.31
N ASN A 101 -12.70 -7.33 -12.50
CA ASN A 101 -12.03 -8.10 -11.46
C ASN A 101 -10.61 -7.61 -11.21
N ASP A 102 -9.90 -7.17 -12.24
CA ASP A 102 -8.56 -6.60 -12.09
C ASP A 102 -8.61 -5.24 -11.36
N ILE A 103 -9.57 -4.38 -11.71
CA ILE A 103 -9.81 -3.13 -10.98
C ILE A 103 -10.15 -3.43 -9.52
N HIS A 104 -10.98 -4.42 -9.24
CA HIS A 104 -11.29 -4.84 -7.87
C HIS A 104 -10.03 -5.31 -7.11
N LYS A 105 -9.16 -6.09 -7.74
CA LYS A 105 -7.87 -6.50 -7.15
C LYS A 105 -6.99 -5.31 -6.81
N ILE A 106 -6.93 -4.31 -7.69
CA ILE A 106 -6.15 -3.09 -7.44
C ILE A 106 -6.74 -2.29 -6.26
N HIS A 107 -8.08 -2.24 -6.11
CA HIS A 107 -8.70 -1.65 -4.92
C HIS A 107 -8.38 -2.40 -3.62
N LEU A 108 -8.21 -3.72 -3.67
CA LEU A 108 -7.72 -4.48 -2.50
C LEU A 108 -6.28 -4.09 -2.15
N VAL A 109 -5.43 -3.93 -3.15
CA VAL A 109 -4.04 -3.47 -2.94
C VAL A 109 -4.02 -2.08 -2.33
N GLU A 110 -4.79 -1.13 -2.88
CA GLU A 110 -4.94 0.23 -2.35
C GLU A 110 -5.35 0.22 -0.88
N ASP A 111 -6.41 -0.51 -0.55
CA ASP A 111 -6.95 -0.59 0.81
C ASP A 111 -5.91 -1.13 1.82
N MET A 112 -5.15 -2.16 1.44
CA MET A 112 -4.10 -2.73 2.31
C MET A 112 -2.87 -1.83 2.37
N LEU A 113 -2.49 -1.19 1.28
CA LEU A 113 -1.41 -0.20 1.23
C LEU A 113 -1.68 0.96 2.19
N GLU A 114 -2.90 1.53 2.16
CA GLU A 114 -3.32 2.61 3.06
C GLU A 114 -3.28 2.18 4.54
N LYS A 115 -3.77 0.97 4.85
CA LYS A 115 -3.82 0.48 6.22
C LYS A 115 -2.47 0.14 6.81
N TYR A 116 -1.59 -0.45 6.02
CA TYR A 116 -0.39 -1.10 6.53
C TYR A 116 0.91 -0.37 6.20
N TRP A 117 0.96 0.35 5.08
CA TRP A 117 2.14 1.12 4.69
C TRP A 117 1.96 2.61 4.94
N ASN A 118 1.03 3.26 4.22
CA ASN A 118 0.85 4.71 4.26
C ASN A 118 0.43 5.23 5.64
N SER A 119 -0.30 4.43 6.42
CA SER A 119 -0.68 4.81 7.79
C SER A 119 0.50 5.03 8.74
N GLY A 120 1.68 4.48 8.42
CA GLY A 120 2.87 4.56 9.27
C GLY A 120 2.73 3.92 10.66
N LYS A 121 1.73 3.05 10.86
CA LYS A 121 1.44 2.45 12.18
C LYS A 121 2.37 1.29 12.54
N MET A 122 2.96 0.64 11.54
CA MET A 122 3.76 -0.58 11.69
C MET A 122 5.08 -0.49 10.92
N PRO A 123 5.89 0.57 11.13
CA PRO A 123 7.06 0.81 10.28
C PRO A 123 8.13 -0.27 10.44
N ILE A 124 8.34 -0.81 11.65
CA ILE A 124 9.35 -1.83 11.91
C ILE A 124 8.97 -3.14 11.22
N THR A 125 7.73 -3.58 11.44
CA THR A 125 7.19 -4.81 10.85
C THR A 125 7.15 -4.72 9.33
N MET A 126 6.52 -3.66 8.80
CA MET A 126 6.33 -3.55 7.35
C MET A 126 7.65 -3.40 6.60
N ASN A 127 8.62 -2.65 7.11
CA ASN A 127 9.95 -2.58 6.51
C ASN A 127 10.67 -3.95 6.48
N LYS A 128 10.48 -4.77 7.52
CA LYS A 128 11.07 -6.11 7.57
C LYS A 128 10.36 -7.08 6.62
N VAL A 129 9.04 -7.04 6.56
CA VAL A 129 8.22 -7.82 5.63
C VAL A 129 8.56 -7.49 4.18
N MET A 130 8.53 -6.19 3.82
CA MET A 130 8.75 -5.74 2.44
C MET A 130 10.13 -6.07 1.89
N LYS A 131 11.14 -6.23 2.75
CA LYS A 131 12.48 -6.69 2.34
C LYS A 131 12.54 -8.19 2.01
N GLN A 132 11.53 -8.97 2.39
CA GLN A 132 11.51 -10.43 2.22
C GLN A 132 10.50 -10.90 1.17
N VAL A 133 9.53 -10.07 0.80
CA VAL A 133 8.54 -10.42 -0.23
C VAL A 133 9.11 -10.20 -1.62
N ALA A 134 8.79 -11.10 -2.55
CA ALA A 134 9.22 -10.99 -3.95
C ALA A 134 8.50 -9.87 -4.70
N SER A 135 7.25 -9.58 -4.35
CA SER A 135 6.42 -8.54 -4.93
C SER A 135 5.54 -7.89 -3.86
N PRO A 136 5.78 -6.62 -3.55
CA PRO A 136 4.90 -5.83 -2.69
C PRO A 136 3.46 -5.78 -3.19
N PHE A 137 3.24 -5.67 -4.51
CA PHE A 137 1.90 -5.69 -5.10
C PHE A 137 1.12 -6.96 -4.70
N TYR A 138 1.72 -8.13 -4.95
CA TYR A 138 1.06 -9.39 -4.63
C TYR A 138 0.95 -9.65 -3.13
N PHE A 139 1.85 -9.14 -2.33
CA PHE A 139 1.71 -9.17 -0.87
C PHE A 139 0.43 -8.45 -0.43
N PHE A 140 0.23 -7.20 -0.86
CA PHE A 140 -0.97 -6.44 -0.51
C PHE A 140 -2.23 -7.04 -1.12
N LEU A 141 -2.16 -7.56 -2.36
CA LEU A 141 -3.28 -8.25 -2.98
C LEU A 141 -3.72 -9.47 -2.17
N ASN A 142 -2.78 -10.33 -1.80
CA ASN A 142 -3.06 -11.54 -1.03
C ASN A 142 -3.59 -11.21 0.37
N LEU A 143 -3.05 -10.18 1.01
CA LEU A 143 -3.57 -9.69 2.29
C LEU A 143 -5.01 -9.16 2.15
N GLY A 144 -5.31 -8.42 1.07
CA GLY A 144 -6.67 -7.97 0.79
C GLY A 144 -7.67 -9.09 0.52
N GLN A 145 -7.24 -10.16 -0.17
CA GLN A 145 -8.03 -11.37 -0.36
C GLN A 145 -8.26 -12.11 0.97
N TYR A 146 -7.21 -12.23 1.79
CA TYR A 146 -7.31 -12.80 3.13
C TYR A 146 -8.34 -12.05 4.00
N TYR A 147 -8.39 -10.72 3.91
CA TYR A 147 -9.41 -9.90 4.57
C TYR A 147 -10.82 -10.26 4.13
N GLN A 148 -11.03 -10.52 2.84
CA GLN A 148 -12.34 -10.92 2.31
C GLN A 148 -12.74 -12.33 2.79
N GLU A 149 -11.82 -13.28 2.72
CA GLU A 149 -12.04 -14.67 3.12
C GLU A 149 -12.39 -14.81 4.60
N HIS A 150 -11.76 -13.99 5.46
CA HIS A 150 -11.97 -14.01 6.91
C HIS A 150 -13.01 -12.99 7.39
N ASN A 151 -13.67 -12.27 6.48
CA ASN A 151 -14.64 -11.23 6.79
C ASN A 151 -14.12 -10.18 7.78
N PHE A 152 -12.84 -9.78 7.66
CA PHE A 152 -12.25 -8.76 8.49
C PHE A 152 -12.82 -7.38 8.17
N LYS A 153 -12.88 -6.50 9.18
CA LYS A 153 -13.39 -5.15 9.02
C LYS A 153 -12.47 -4.31 8.13
N ARG A 154 -13.01 -3.76 7.07
CA ARG A 154 -12.30 -2.84 6.19
C ARG A 154 -12.45 -1.38 6.63
N ILE A 155 -13.52 -1.06 7.34
CA ILE A 155 -13.83 0.26 7.90
C ILE A 155 -14.22 0.12 9.38
N ASN A 156 -14.13 1.21 10.13
CA ASN A 156 -14.49 1.25 11.57
C ASN A 156 -13.74 0.22 12.43
N PHE A 157 -12.51 -0.09 12.06
CA PHE A 157 -11.61 -0.97 12.83
C PHE A 157 -10.85 -0.20 13.90
N GLN A 158 -10.49 -0.88 14.97
CA GLN A 158 -9.58 -0.36 15.99
C GLN A 158 -8.12 -0.69 15.60
N ASN A 159 -7.15 0.04 16.18
CA ASN A 159 -5.74 -0.23 15.88
C ASN A 159 -5.32 -1.65 16.25
N ASP A 160 -5.76 -2.17 17.40
CA ASP A 160 -5.47 -3.53 17.83
C ASP A 160 -6.00 -4.60 16.85
N GLU A 161 -7.14 -4.35 16.20
CA GLU A 161 -7.67 -5.24 15.16
C GLU A 161 -6.73 -5.31 13.94
N LEU A 162 -6.17 -4.17 13.51
CA LEU A 162 -5.20 -4.17 12.39
C LEU A 162 -3.95 -5.01 12.71
N PHE A 163 -3.40 -4.83 13.90
CA PHE A 163 -2.22 -5.58 14.33
C PHE A 163 -2.51 -7.08 14.43
N ARG A 164 -3.66 -7.44 14.99
CA ARG A 164 -4.11 -8.82 15.09
C ARG A 164 -4.30 -9.45 13.72
N TYR A 165 -4.98 -8.78 12.80
CA TYR A 165 -5.23 -9.29 11.45
C TYR A 165 -3.93 -9.51 10.66
N LEU A 166 -2.98 -8.58 10.75
CA LEU A 166 -1.69 -8.76 10.11
C LEU A 166 -0.90 -9.90 10.74
N ASN A 167 -0.94 -10.03 12.07
CA ASN A 167 -0.27 -11.12 12.78
C ASN A 167 -0.83 -12.49 12.38
N GLU A 168 -2.15 -12.62 12.27
CA GLU A 168 -2.80 -13.84 11.79
C GLU A 168 -2.37 -14.18 10.35
N TYR A 169 -2.38 -13.20 9.45
CA TYR A 169 -1.94 -13.37 8.06
C TYR A 169 -0.47 -13.80 7.95
N LEU A 170 0.39 -13.28 8.80
CA LEU A 170 1.83 -13.57 8.83
C LEU A 170 2.20 -14.80 9.67
N ASP A 171 1.21 -15.53 10.18
CA ASP A 171 1.38 -16.73 11.02
C ASP A 171 2.37 -16.51 12.18
N ASN A 172 2.22 -15.40 12.88
CA ASN A 172 3.06 -14.97 14.01
C ASN A 172 4.57 -14.79 13.70
N LYS A 173 4.99 -14.85 12.44
CA LYS A 173 6.41 -14.77 12.03
C LYS A 173 7.11 -13.49 12.46
N TYR A 174 6.36 -12.38 12.61
CA TYR A 174 6.89 -11.05 12.95
C TYR A 174 6.28 -10.51 14.24
N LEU A 175 5.94 -11.41 15.17
CA LEU A 175 5.25 -11.04 16.40
C LEU A 175 6.04 -10.02 17.24
N ASP A 176 7.35 -10.17 17.34
CA ASP A 176 8.20 -9.27 18.14
C ASP A 176 8.21 -7.85 17.55
N GLU A 177 8.31 -7.73 16.23
CA GLU A 177 8.27 -6.45 15.52
C GLU A 177 6.89 -5.79 15.63
N LEU A 178 5.82 -6.57 15.53
CA LEU A 178 4.45 -6.07 15.72
C LEU A 178 4.21 -5.59 17.15
N ILE A 179 4.76 -6.27 18.13
CA ILE A 179 4.72 -5.84 19.54
C ILE A 179 5.44 -4.50 19.68
N GLU A 180 6.63 -4.36 19.10
CA GLU A 180 7.42 -3.12 19.15
C GLU A 180 6.64 -1.96 18.52
N ASP A 181 6.11 -2.13 17.31
CA ASP A 181 5.29 -1.13 16.63
C ASP A 181 4.04 -0.74 17.44
N TYR A 182 3.35 -1.73 18.00
CA TYR A 182 2.13 -1.48 18.78
C TYR A 182 2.41 -0.69 20.06
N LEU A 183 3.49 -1.00 20.76
CA LEU A 183 3.89 -0.28 21.96
C LEU A 183 4.31 1.16 21.66
N LEU A 184 5.01 1.37 20.55
CA LEU A 184 5.36 2.71 20.07
C LEU A 184 4.12 3.53 19.72
N LEU A 185 3.16 2.93 19.03
CA LEU A 185 1.92 3.58 18.64
C LEU A 185 1.02 3.90 19.84
N ALA A 186 0.87 2.95 20.74
CA ALA A 186 -0.08 3.07 21.85
C ALA A 186 0.36 4.08 22.91
N LYS A 187 1.66 4.37 23.05
CA LYS A 187 2.25 5.21 24.12
C LYS A 187 1.80 4.82 25.53
N ILE A 188 0.94 3.84 25.64
CA ILE A 188 0.30 3.32 26.85
C ILE A 188 0.30 1.80 26.74
N LYS A 189 0.45 1.11 27.85
CA LYS A 189 0.37 -0.34 27.93
C LYS A 189 -0.92 -0.84 27.29
N PRO A 190 -0.87 -1.68 26.25
CA PRO A 190 -2.05 -2.25 25.65
C PRO A 190 -2.77 -3.13 26.67
N LYS A 191 -4.10 -2.93 26.82
CA LYS A 191 -4.92 -3.68 27.78
C LYS A 191 -5.52 -4.96 27.17
N ARG A 192 -5.37 -5.17 25.87
CA ARG A 192 -6.00 -6.27 25.13
C ARG A 192 -4.98 -7.07 24.36
N TRP A 193 -5.12 -7.56 23.31
CA TRP A 193 -4.36 -8.44 22.42
C TRP A 193 -3.12 -9.20 22.99
N TRP A 194 -2.35 -8.61 23.92
CA TRP A 194 -1.15 -9.21 24.53
C TRP A 194 -1.41 -10.01 25.80
N ASP A 195 -2.65 -10.16 26.22
CA ASP A 195 -2.99 -10.79 27.51
C ASP A 195 -2.51 -12.25 27.61
N ALA A 196 -2.27 -12.90 26.47
CA ALA A 196 -1.79 -14.26 26.39
C ALA A 196 -0.27 -14.40 26.23
N THR A 197 0.44 -13.35 25.81
CA THR A 197 1.85 -13.46 25.38
C THR A 197 2.82 -12.50 26.07
N LEU A 198 2.34 -11.42 26.68
CA LEU A 198 3.18 -10.44 27.36
C LEU A 198 2.69 -10.17 28.75
N ASP A 199 3.46 -10.61 29.74
CA ASP A 199 3.27 -10.18 31.12
C ASP A 199 3.65 -8.69 31.30
N LYS A 200 3.29 -8.14 32.48
CA LYS A 200 3.54 -6.75 32.82
C LYS A 200 5.03 -6.37 32.80
N GLU A 201 5.89 -7.30 33.12
CA GLU A 201 7.31 -7.07 33.27
C GLU A 201 8.00 -7.00 31.90
N ASN A 202 7.69 -7.94 30.99
CA ASN A 202 8.21 -7.96 29.63
C ASN A 202 7.73 -6.75 28.82
N SER A 203 6.46 -6.35 28.93
CA SER A 203 5.95 -5.13 28.30
C SER A 203 6.69 -3.87 28.79
N ARG A 204 7.03 -3.80 30.08
CA ARG A 204 7.82 -2.68 30.64
C ARG A 204 9.27 -2.69 30.15
N LYS A 205 9.91 -3.86 30.08
CA LYS A 205 11.28 -4.00 29.57
C LYS A 205 11.38 -3.55 28.12
N ILE A 206 10.46 -3.99 27.25
CA ILE A 206 10.42 -3.59 25.84
C ILE A 206 10.20 -2.09 25.73
N LEU A 207 9.22 -1.51 26.43
CA LEU A 207 8.96 -0.07 26.43
C LEU A 207 10.19 0.73 26.90
N HIS A 208 10.88 0.24 27.93
CA HIS A 208 12.08 0.90 28.47
C HIS A 208 13.28 0.83 27.50
N MET A 209 13.44 -0.28 26.79
CA MET A 209 14.44 -0.41 25.73
C MET A 209 14.14 0.52 24.55
N LEU A 210 12.87 0.67 24.17
CA LEU A 210 12.45 1.55 23.09
C LEU A 210 12.68 3.02 23.41
N ILE A 211 12.32 3.48 24.62
CA ILE A 211 12.53 4.85 25.07
C ILE A 211 14.04 5.21 25.10
N LYS A 212 14.93 4.24 25.31
CA LYS A 212 16.38 4.45 25.23
C LYS A 212 16.96 4.44 23.82
N LYS A 213 16.23 3.89 22.85
CA LYS A 213 16.68 3.72 21.45
C LYS A 213 16.28 4.92 20.58
N TYR A 214 15.25 5.66 20.97
CA TYR A 214 14.72 6.85 20.32
C TYR A 214 14.67 8.05 21.28
#